data_9da4c9b01e2764c00da3a4e14f87240e
#
_entry.id   9da4c9b01e2764c00da3a4e14f87240e
#
_cell.length_a   1.000
_cell.length_b   1.000
_cell.length_c   1.000
_cell.angle_alpha   90.00
_cell.angle_beta   90.00
_cell.angle_gamma   90.00
#
_symmetry.space_group_name_H-M   'P 1'
#
loop_
_entity.id
_entity.type
_entity.pdbx_description
1 polymer ?
#
loop_
_entity_poly.entity_id
_entity_poly.type
_entity_poly.pdbx_seq_one_letter_code
_entity_poly.pdbx_strand_id
1 'polypeptide(L)'
;EQRNFEAILDMLADGRLNVEPLISHRFPLEQATQAYELLSSGKSSLGIILQYPAVAEKSDTALLSQTVKFAQTIRREDKVIVGIIGSGNYATQVLIPVLNKTGAVMKSVASATGVSGVHAGKKYGFEEATTDSTALLNNPDINTVVITTRHDSHARLVCEALKLGKHVFCEKPLALTREELDEIEQTYDAAHESRPVAPFEKREDKPIAGPLLMVGFNRRFAPHVQKLKSLLASVQEPKSFIMTVNAGAIPAEHWTQDKAVGGGRIIGEGCHFIDLLRFLADAPIVSVQAITMGQAPGMAVRDDKVSINLGFANGSFGTVHYLANGHKSFPKERLEVFCAGRIVQMDNFRRMRAYGWPGFTKMNLWRQDKGQVACAAAFVDAIRKGGPSPIPFEELVEVTRVSFEVEALCD
;
A
#
# COMPACT_ATOMS: atom_id res chain seq x y z
N GLU A 1 -23.23 -15.81 27.62
CA GLU A 1 -23.84 -15.26 26.39
C GLU A 1 -24.77 -16.28 25.73
N GLN A 2 -24.34 -17.54 25.48
CA GLN A 2 -25.15 -18.57 24.83
C GLN A 2 -26.53 -18.75 25.49
N ARG A 3 -26.57 -18.84 26.81
CA ARG A 3 -27.82 -19.01 27.59
C ARG A 3 -28.83 -17.86 27.36
N ASN A 4 -28.36 -16.64 27.12
CA ASN A 4 -29.24 -15.51 26.84
C ASN A 4 -29.83 -15.59 25.43
N PHE A 5 -29.04 -16.05 24.44
CA PHE A 5 -29.54 -16.27 23.10
C PHE A 5 -30.62 -17.37 23.07
N GLU A 6 -30.39 -18.49 23.75
CA GLU A 6 -31.37 -19.59 23.86
C GLU A 6 -32.68 -19.08 24.47
N ALA A 7 -32.62 -18.34 25.57
CA ALA A 7 -33.82 -17.78 26.24
C ALA A 7 -34.60 -16.81 25.33
N ILE A 8 -33.92 -15.95 24.57
CA ILE A 8 -34.54 -15.04 23.62
C ILE A 8 -35.20 -15.81 22.47
N LEU A 9 -34.52 -16.82 21.92
CA LEU A 9 -35.07 -17.65 20.84
C LEU A 9 -36.33 -18.40 21.30
N ASP A 10 -36.32 -18.97 22.52
CA ASP A 10 -37.50 -19.62 23.10
C ASP A 10 -38.66 -18.65 23.27
N MET A 11 -38.38 -17.43 23.74
CA MET A 11 -39.41 -16.39 23.91
C MET A 11 -40.00 -15.92 22.57
N LEU A 12 -39.20 -15.89 21.50
CA LEU A 12 -39.67 -15.60 20.16
C LEU A 12 -40.50 -16.76 19.60
N ALA A 13 -40.05 -18.01 19.81
CA ALA A 13 -40.70 -19.20 19.29
C ALA A 13 -42.10 -19.42 19.92
N ASP A 14 -42.25 -19.17 21.21
CA ASP A 14 -43.53 -19.34 21.96
C ASP A 14 -44.38 -18.06 21.99
N GLY A 15 -43.96 -17.00 21.30
CA GLY A 15 -44.72 -15.75 21.13
C GLY A 15 -44.72 -14.82 22.36
N ARG A 16 -43.97 -15.12 23.40
CA ARG A 16 -43.81 -14.22 24.56
C ARG A 16 -43.04 -12.92 24.25
N LEU A 17 -42.21 -12.94 23.20
CA LEU A 17 -41.50 -11.77 22.70
C LEU A 17 -41.92 -11.53 21.24
N ASN A 18 -42.57 -10.38 20.98
CA ASN A 18 -42.92 -9.95 19.65
C ASN A 18 -42.07 -8.77 19.21
N VAL A 19 -41.20 -8.98 18.23
CA VAL A 19 -40.25 -7.95 17.69
C VAL A 19 -40.76 -7.35 16.36
N GLU A 20 -41.88 -7.85 15.80
CA GLU A 20 -42.43 -7.34 14.55
C GLU A 20 -42.66 -5.82 14.51
N PRO A 21 -43.17 -5.16 15.61
CA PRO A 21 -43.34 -3.71 15.61
C PRO A 21 -41.99 -2.92 15.53
N LEU A 22 -40.87 -3.57 15.79
CA LEU A 22 -39.56 -2.94 15.70
C LEU A 22 -38.94 -3.04 14.31
N ILE A 23 -39.49 -3.89 13.43
CA ILE A 23 -38.96 -4.10 12.09
C ILE A 23 -39.55 -3.01 11.17
N SER A 24 -38.73 -2.01 10.89
CA SER A 24 -39.12 -0.88 10.02
C SER A 24 -38.87 -1.18 8.54
N HIS A 25 -37.90 -2.02 8.19
CA HIS A 25 -37.56 -2.32 6.81
C HIS A 25 -37.12 -3.79 6.63
N ARG A 26 -37.52 -4.37 5.50
CA ARG A 26 -37.09 -5.70 5.08
C ARG A 26 -36.51 -5.61 3.66
N PHE A 27 -35.33 -6.13 3.47
CA PHE A 27 -34.65 -6.18 2.17
C PHE A 27 -34.30 -7.62 1.82
N PRO A 28 -34.50 -8.08 0.58
CA PRO A 28 -33.87 -9.29 0.09
C PRO A 28 -32.33 -9.19 0.25
N LEU A 29 -31.65 -10.30 0.48
CA LEU A 29 -30.18 -10.30 0.67
C LEU A 29 -29.43 -9.64 -0.51
N GLU A 30 -29.92 -9.82 -1.72
CA GLU A 30 -29.39 -9.21 -2.93
C GLU A 30 -29.43 -7.68 -2.91
N GLN A 31 -30.30 -7.10 -2.10
CA GLN A 31 -30.47 -5.66 -1.91
C GLN A 31 -29.80 -5.15 -0.61
N ALA A 32 -28.92 -5.93 0.01
CA ALA A 32 -28.21 -5.55 1.23
C ALA A 32 -27.54 -4.17 1.12
N THR A 33 -27.01 -3.81 -0.05
CA THR A 33 -26.43 -2.48 -0.30
C THR A 33 -27.41 -1.34 -0.04
N GLN A 34 -28.69 -1.51 -0.41
CA GLN A 34 -29.73 -0.50 -0.17
C GLN A 34 -30.06 -0.38 1.33
N ALA A 35 -30.00 -1.48 2.08
CA ALA A 35 -30.14 -1.45 3.53
C ALA A 35 -29.03 -0.63 4.20
N TYR A 36 -27.78 -0.77 3.75
CA TYR A 36 -26.64 0.06 4.23
C TYR A 36 -26.75 1.52 3.78
N GLU A 37 -27.22 1.78 2.59
CA GLU A 37 -27.50 3.15 2.11
C GLU A 37 -28.58 3.83 2.96
N LEU A 38 -29.60 3.11 3.35
CA LEU A 38 -30.64 3.61 4.24
C LEU A 38 -30.04 4.00 5.61
N LEU A 39 -29.20 3.16 6.20
CA LEU A 39 -28.50 3.46 7.47
C LEU A 39 -27.64 4.72 7.36
N SER A 40 -26.95 4.90 6.23
CA SER A 40 -26.06 6.04 5.99
C SER A 40 -26.81 7.33 5.63
N SER A 41 -28.06 7.23 5.19
CA SER A 41 -28.86 8.39 4.72
C SER A 41 -29.43 9.26 5.84
N GLY A 42 -29.31 8.84 7.10
CA GLY A 42 -29.93 9.52 8.25
C GLY A 42 -31.45 9.43 8.31
N LYS A 43 -32.10 8.62 7.47
CA LYS A 43 -33.53 8.35 7.55
C LYS A 43 -33.83 7.49 8.78
N SER A 44 -34.99 7.73 9.40
CA SER A 44 -35.40 6.99 10.59
C SER A 44 -35.57 5.51 10.29
N SER A 45 -34.88 4.64 11.01
CA SER A 45 -35.02 3.20 10.98
C SER A 45 -34.83 2.63 12.38
N LEU A 46 -35.64 1.65 12.78
CA LEU A 46 -35.49 0.94 14.06
C LEU A 46 -34.82 -0.41 13.83
N GLY A 47 -35.49 -1.32 13.16
CA GLY A 47 -34.96 -2.64 12.81
C GLY A 47 -34.95 -2.83 11.29
N ILE A 48 -33.78 -3.22 10.73
CA ILE A 48 -33.64 -3.57 9.34
C ILE A 48 -33.29 -5.05 9.26
N ILE A 49 -34.08 -5.82 8.52
CA ILE A 49 -33.87 -7.26 8.32
C ILE A 49 -33.45 -7.53 6.89
N LEU A 50 -32.41 -8.33 6.71
CA LEU A 50 -32.07 -8.94 5.44
C LEU A 50 -32.73 -10.31 5.37
N GLN A 51 -33.56 -10.49 4.36
CA GLN A 51 -34.27 -11.76 4.10
C GLN A 51 -33.39 -12.62 3.19
N TYR A 52 -32.96 -13.75 3.70
CA TYR A 52 -32.27 -14.76 2.91
C TYR A 52 -33.29 -15.53 2.07
N PRO A 53 -32.95 -15.90 0.82
CA PRO A 53 -33.81 -16.77 0.02
C PRO A 53 -33.98 -18.12 0.72
N ALA A 54 -35.14 -18.75 0.56
CA ALA A 54 -35.36 -20.10 1.06
C ALA A 54 -34.33 -21.06 0.45
N VAL A 55 -33.81 -21.98 1.25
CA VAL A 55 -32.74 -22.93 0.84
C VAL A 55 -33.09 -23.70 -0.44
N ALA A 56 -34.37 -23.87 -0.71
CA ALA A 56 -34.89 -24.52 -1.95
C ALA A 56 -34.75 -23.67 -3.23
N GLU A 57 -34.45 -22.35 -3.12
CA GLU A 57 -34.40 -21.42 -4.26
C GLU A 57 -33.01 -21.23 -4.85
N LYS A 58 -31.94 -21.61 -4.11
CA LYS A 58 -30.57 -21.53 -4.61
C LYS A 58 -29.83 -22.83 -4.36
N SER A 59 -29.07 -23.29 -5.35
CA SER A 59 -28.20 -24.46 -5.17
C SER A 59 -27.13 -24.18 -4.12
N ASP A 60 -26.69 -25.20 -3.40
CA ASP A 60 -25.57 -25.12 -2.44
C ASP A 60 -24.34 -24.47 -3.08
N THR A 61 -24.05 -24.78 -4.35
CA THR A 61 -22.96 -24.19 -5.11
C THR A 61 -23.08 -22.67 -5.23
N ALA A 62 -24.32 -22.15 -5.40
CA ALA A 62 -24.53 -20.70 -5.48
C ALA A 62 -24.44 -20.01 -4.10
N LEU A 63 -24.90 -20.70 -3.04
CA LEU A 63 -24.81 -20.20 -1.66
C LEU A 63 -23.38 -20.22 -1.11
N LEU A 64 -22.56 -21.18 -1.54
CA LEU A 64 -21.17 -21.35 -1.13
C LEU A 64 -20.19 -20.59 -2.04
N SER A 65 -20.69 -19.90 -3.08
CA SER A 65 -19.83 -19.15 -3.98
C SER A 65 -19.18 -17.98 -3.26
N GLN A 66 -17.85 -17.99 -3.22
CA GLN A 66 -17.04 -16.90 -2.68
C GLN A 66 -16.81 -15.75 -3.67
N THR A 67 -17.31 -15.89 -4.91
CA THR A 67 -17.08 -14.93 -6.00
C THR A 67 -18.40 -14.41 -6.56
N VAL A 68 -18.50 -13.10 -6.65
CA VAL A 68 -19.61 -12.37 -7.31
C VAL A 68 -19.10 -11.82 -8.62
N LYS A 69 -19.69 -12.23 -9.75
CA LYS A 69 -19.42 -11.68 -11.08
C LYS A 69 -20.32 -10.50 -11.36
N PHE A 70 -19.76 -9.46 -11.98
CA PHE A 70 -20.52 -8.28 -12.40
C PHE A 70 -20.81 -8.37 -13.90
N ALA A 71 -21.96 -7.80 -14.34
CA ALA A 71 -22.23 -7.65 -15.75
C ALA A 71 -21.17 -6.73 -16.37
N GLN A 72 -20.45 -7.22 -17.37
CA GLN A 72 -19.40 -6.46 -18.04
C GLN A 72 -19.98 -5.28 -18.80
N THR A 73 -19.50 -4.09 -18.52
CA THR A 73 -19.96 -2.89 -19.22
C THR A 73 -19.02 -2.49 -20.37
N ILE A 74 -17.75 -2.83 -20.36
CA ILE A 74 -16.80 -2.52 -21.46
C ILE A 74 -15.60 -3.46 -21.33
N ARG A 75 -15.29 -4.27 -22.36
CA ARG A 75 -13.97 -4.92 -22.49
C ARG A 75 -12.92 -3.84 -22.81
N ARG A 76 -12.02 -3.59 -21.87
CA ARG A 76 -10.80 -2.85 -22.16
C ARG A 76 -9.76 -3.87 -22.63
N GLU A 77 -9.19 -3.66 -23.80
CA GLU A 77 -8.05 -4.45 -24.28
C GLU A 77 -6.78 -3.78 -23.76
N ASP A 78 -6.09 -4.42 -22.82
CA ASP A 78 -4.78 -4.00 -22.33
C ASP A 78 -3.95 -5.23 -21.99
N LYS A 79 -2.62 -5.06 -22.09
CA LYS A 79 -1.65 -6.10 -21.69
C LYS A 79 -1.57 -6.28 -20.18
N VAL A 80 -2.04 -5.32 -19.39
CA VAL A 80 -1.98 -5.33 -17.93
C VAL A 80 -3.36 -5.65 -17.37
N ILE A 81 -3.51 -6.86 -16.85
CA ILE A 81 -4.75 -7.38 -16.27
C ILE A 81 -4.55 -7.53 -14.76
N VAL A 82 -5.27 -6.73 -14.00
CA VAL A 82 -5.02 -6.50 -12.58
C VAL A 82 -6.00 -7.29 -11.71
N GLY A 83 -5.46 -8.04 -10.75
CA GLY A 83 -6.15 -8.52 -9.57
C GLY A 83 -5.69 -7.74 -8.34
N ILE A 84 -6.62 -7.32 -7.48
CA ILE A 84 -6.31 -6.57 -6.25
C ILE A 84 -6.66 -7.40 -5.03
N ILE A 85 -5.71 -7.58 -4.12
CA ILE A 85 -5.92 -8.24 -2.83
C ILE A 85 -5.90 -7.18 -1.74
N GLY A 86 -7.06 -6.96 -1.11
CA GLY A 86 -7.31 -5.90 -0.15
C GLY A 86 -8.11 -4.74 -0.76
N SER A 87 -9.24 -4.39 -0.14
CA SER A 87 -10.10 -3.27 -0.53
C SER A 87 -10.37 -2.34 0.65
N GLY A 88 -9.34 -2.09 1.46
CA GLY A 88 -9.38 -1.13 2.56
C GLY A 88 -9.50 0.33 2.09
N ASN A 89 -9.57 1.25 3.06
CA ASN A 89 -9.76 2.68 2.77
C ASN A 89 -8.72 3.25 1.79
N TYR A 90 -7.43 2.94 1.99
CA TYR A 90 -6.38 3.43 1.11
C TYR A 90 -6.53 2.87 -0.32
N ALA A 91 -6.78 1.56 -0.44
CA ALA A 91 -7.00 0.93 -1.73
C ALA A 91 -8.15 1.60 -2.48
N THR A 92 -9.32 1.74 -1.84
CA THR A 92 -10.54 2.23 -2.49
C THR A 92 -10.55 3.74 -2.73
N GLN A 93 -9.89 4.54 -1.89
CA GLN A 93 -9.86 6.00 -2.03
C GLN A 93 -8.71 6.51 -2.88
N VAL A 94 -7.59 5.78 -2.93
CA VAL A 94 -6.37 6.25 -3.59
C VAL A 94 -5.92 5.31 -4.71
N LEU A 95 -5.56 4.05 -4.40
CA LEU A 95 -4.82 3.22 -5.35
C LEU A 95 -5.68 2.66 -6.48
N ILE A 96 -6.88 2.13 -6.18
CA ILE A 96 -7.81 1.62 -7.21
C ILE A 96 -8.21 2.71 -8.21
N PRO A 97 -8.62 3.93 -7.78
CA PRO A 97 -8.88 5.02 -8.71
C PRO A 97 -7.71 5.38 -9.62
N VAL A 98 -6.49 5.33 -9.08
CA VAL A 98 -5.27 5.65 -9.82
C VAL A 98 -4.98 4.56 -10.86
N LEU A 99 -5.00 3.28 -10.46
CA LEU A 99 -4.81 2.14 -11.37
C LEU A 99 -5.86 2.13 -12.48
N ASN A 100 -7.11 2.37 -12.14
CA ASN A 100 -8.20 2.42 -13.14
C ASN A 100 -7.96 3.52 -14.19
N LYS A 101 -7.38 4.66 -13.80
CA LYS A 101 -7.01 5.74 -14.73
C LYS A 101 -5.86 5.38 -15.67
N THR A 102 -5.02 4.41 -15.34
CA THR A 102 -3.94 3.95 -16.24
C THR A 102 -4.48 3.23 -17.48
N GLY A 103 -5.73 2.79 -17.46
CA GLY A 103 -6.34 1.97 -18.52
C GLY A 103 -6.12 0.47 -18.34
N ALA A 104 -5.41 0.02 -17.31
CA ALA A 104 -5.29 -1.41 -17.00
C ALA A 104 -6.67 -2.07 -16.81
N VAL A 105 -6.78 -3.35 -17.19
CA VAL A 105 -8.01 -4.13 -17.04
C VAL A 105 -8.19 -4.51 -15.57
N MET A 106 -9.26 -4.04 -14.96
CA MET A 106 -9.60 -4.36 -13.56
C MET A 106 -10.38 -5.68 -13.52
N LYS A 107 -9.67 -6.81 -13.34
CA LYS A 107 -10.27 -8.15 -13.46
C LYS A 107 -10.96 -8.57 -12.19
N SER A 108 -10.25 -8.65 -11.07
CA SER A 108 -10.78 -9.20 -9.81
C SER A 108 -10.34 -8.38 -8.61
N VAL A 109 -11.21 -8.25 -7.61
CA VAL A 109 -10.87 -7.66 -6.32
C VAL A 109 -11.23 -8.61 -5.19
N ALA A 110 -10.24 -8.94 -4.36
CA ALA A 110 -10.42 -9.80 -3.19
C ALA A 110 -10.46 -8.98 -1.90
N SER A 111 -11.41 -9.31 -1.01
CA SER A 111 -11.48 -8.74 0.34
C SER A 111 -11.98 -9.75 1.35
N ALA A 112 -11.41 -9.76 2.56
CA ALA A 112 -11.73 -10.75 3.58
C ALA A 112 -13.22 -10.83 3.96
N THR A 113 -13.94 -9.71 3.95
CA THR A 113 -15.36 -9.63 4.33
C THR A 113 -16.32 -9.61 3.13
N GLY A 114 -15.81 -9.51 1.91
CA GLY A 114 -16.60 -9.48 0.67
C GLY A 114 -17.28 -8.14 0.38
N VAL A 115 -17.88 -7.48 1.37
CA VAL A 115 -18.69 -6.25 1.19
C VAL A 115 -17.90 -5.12 0.54
N SER A 116 -16.71 -4.81 1.07
CA SER A 116 -15.85 -3.75 0.51
C SER A 116 -15.35 -4.10 -0.89
N GLY A 117 -15.10 -5.39 -1.16
CA GLY A 117 -14.74 -5.89 -2.50
C GLY A 117 -15.86 -5.69 -3.51
N VAL A 118 -17.08 -6.07 -3.17
CA VAL A 118 -18.26 -5.87 -4.04
C VAL A 118 -18.51 -4.38 -4.31
N HIS A 119 -18.40 -3.52 -3.29
CA HIS A 119 -18.53 -2.07 -3.47
C HIS A 119 -17.45 -1.51 -4.42
N ALA A 120 -16.19 -1.87 -4.20
CA ALA A 120 -15.10 -1.48 -5.07
C ALA A 120 -15.27 -2.02 -6.49
N GLY A 121 -15.69 -3.29 -6.61
CA GLY A 121 -15.95 -3.95 -7.89
C GLY A 121 -16.96 -3.20 -8.75
N LYS A 122 -18.12 -2.90 -8.19
CA LYS A 122 -19.17 -2.13 -8.87
C LYS A 122 -18.74 -0.71 -9.23
N LYS A 123 -18.06 -0.03 -8.29
CA LYS A 123 -17.67 1.39 -8.45
C LYS A 123 -16.58 1.58 -9.50
N TYR A 124 -15.63 0.67 -9.59
CA TYR A 124 -14.44 0.83 -10.43
C TYR A 124 -14.38 -0.10 -11.65
N GLY A 125 -15.47 -0.84 -11.90
CA GLY A 125 -15.64 -1.64 -13.10
C GLY A 125 -14.78 -2.91 -13.13
N PHE A 126 -14.60 -3.59 -11.99
CA PHE A 126 -14.05 -4.93 -11.97
C PHE A 126 -15.04 -5.93 -12.60
N GLU A 127 -14.51 -7.02 -13.13
CA GLU A 127 -15.34 -8.10 -13.65
C GLU A 127 -15.93 -8.96 -12.53
N GLU A 128 -15.20 -9.08 -11.40
CA GLU A 128 -15.64 -9.87 -10.26
C GLU A 128 -15.08 -9.35 -8.92
N ALA A 129 -15.74 -9.72 -7.83
CA ALA A 129 -15.23 -9.58 -6.46
C ALA A 129 -15.29 -10.94 -5.76
N THR A 130 -14.27 -11.24 -4.96
CA THR A 130 -14.15 -12.52 -4.27
C THR A 130 -13.71 -12.34 -2.81
N THR A 131 -13.96 -13.36 -1.97
CA THR A 131 -13.32 -13.50 -0.66
C THR A 131 -12.15 -14.50 -0.69
N ASP A 132 -11.92 -15.14 -1.83
CA ASP A 132 -10.85 -16.11 -2.05
C ASP A 132 -9.67 -15.46 -2.80
N SER A 133 -8.64 -15.05 -2.05
CA SER A 133 -7.41 -14.51 -2.63
C SER A 133 -6.62 -15.56 -3.41
N THR A 134 -6.74 -16.84 -3.05
CA THR A 134 -6.05 -17.93 -3.74
C THR A 134 -6.65 -18.16 -5.13
N ALA A 135 -7.98 -18.10 -5.25
CA ALA A 135 -8.64 -18.16 -6.56
C ALA A 135 -8.23 -16.99 -7.46
N LEU A 136 -8.09 -15.77 -6.91
CA LEU A 136 -7.59 -14.61 -7.66
C LEU A 136 -6.14 -14.83 -8.12
N LEU A 137 -5.26 -15.30 -7.24
CA LEU A 137 -3.86 -15.55 -7.57
C LEU A 137 -3.70 -16.63 -8.66
N ASN A 138 -4.51 -17.68 -8.62
CA ASN A 138 -4.47 -18.76 -9.60
C ASN A 138 -5.23 -18.45 -10.90
N ASN A 139 -5.91 -17.31 -11.00
CA ASN A 139 -6.60 -16.94 -12.23
C ASN A 139 -5.59 -16.68 -13.36
N PRO A 140 -5.61 -17.46 -14.47
CA PRO A 140 -4.64 -17.34 -15.56
C PRO A 140 -4.79 -16.03 -16.36
N ASP A 141 -5.98 -15.40 -16.32
CA ASP A 141 -6.20 -14.13 -17.00
C ASP A 141 -5.49 -12.96 -16.31
N ILE A 142 -5.19 -13.08 -15.01
CA ILE A 142 -4.53 -12.05 -14.22
C ILE A 142 -3.01 -12.21 -14.36
N ASN A 143 -2.33 -11.20 -14.86
CA ASN A 143 -0.88 -11.17 -14.93
C ASN A 143 -0.22 -10.20 -13.93
N THR A 144 -1.03 -9.38 -13.25
CA THR A 144 -0.57 -8.34 -12.34
C THR A 144 -1.37 -8.38 -11.05
N VAL A 145 -0.70 -8.50 -9.91
CA VAL A 145 -1.32 -8.52 -8.59
C VAL A 145 -0.93 -7.28 -7.82
N VAL A 146 -1.93 -6.62 -7.23
CA VAL A 146 -1.75 -5.45 -6.37
C VAL A 146 -2.15 -5.84 -4.95
N ILE A 147 -1.21 -5.75 -4.00
CA ILE A 147 -1.37 -6.17 -2.61
C ILE A 147 -1.52 -4.93 -1.74
N THR A 148 -2.66 -4.81 -1.05
CA THR A 148 -3.03 -3.67 -0.19
C THR A 148 -3.70 -4.14 1.11
N THR A 149 -3.32 -5.29 1.57
CA THR A 149 -3.77 -5.93 2.81
C THR A 149 -3.14 -5.28 4.06
N ARG A 150 -3.31 -5.86 5.23
CA ARG A 150 -2.47 -5.58 6.38
C ARG A 150 -1.06 -6.12 6.13
N HIS A 151 -0.09 -5.53 6.80
CA HIS A 151 1.33 -5.72 6.50
C HIS A 151 1.82 -7.17 6.71
N ASP A 152 1.25 -7.88 7.68
CA ASP A 152 1.54 -9.27 8.03
C ASP A 152 1.32 -10.30 6.92
N SER A 153 0.58 -9.93 5.89
CA SER A 153 0.31 -10.81 4.75
C SER A 153 1.10 -10.46 3.48
N HIS A 154 1.83 -9.34 3.48
CA HIS A 154 2.49 -8.84 2.28
C HIS A 154 3.53 -9.84 1.73
N ALA A 155 4.48 -10.27 2.56
CA ALA A 155 5.56 -11.14 2.12
C ALA A 155 5.03 -12.46 1.53
N ARG A 156 4.12 -13.14 2.22
CA ARG A 156 3.50 -14.37 1.74
C ARG A 156 2.81 -14.18 0.38
N LEU A 157 1.98 -13.14 0.24
CA LEU A 157 1.26 -12.87 -1.00
C LEU A 157 2.19 -12.47 -2.15
N VAL A 158 3.28 -11.74 -1.86
CA VAL A 158 4.34 -11.42 -2.83
C VAL A 158 4.99 -12.70 -3.34
N CYS A 159 5.42 -13.59 -2.44
CA CYS A 159 6.04 -14.87 -2.81
C CYS A 159 5.08 -15.75 -3.63
N GLU A 160 3.82 -15.88 -3.21
CA GLU A 160 2.81 -16.65 -3.94
C GLU A 160 2.61 -16.10 -5.38
N ALA A 161 2.50 -14.78 -5.52
CA ALA A 161 2.31 -14.15 -6.83
C ALA A 161 3.55 -14.30 -7.74
N LEU A 162 4.76 -14.13 -7.20
CA LEU A 162 6.01 -14.31 -7.94
C LEU A 162 6.20 -15.76 -8.41
N LYS A 163 5.91 -16.76 -7.56
CA LYS A 163 5.93 -18.18 -7.91
C LYS A 163 4.99 -18.52 -9.08
N LEU A 164 3.90 -17.75 -9.22
CA LEU A 164 2.95 -17.88 -10.33
C LEU A 164 3.32 -17.01 -11.55
N GLY A 165 4.49 -16.37 -11.54
CA GLY A 165 4.99 -15.54 -12.65
C GLY A 165 4.21 -14.23 -12.85
N LYS A 166 3.51 -13.73 -11.82
CA LYS A 166 2.72 -12.51 -11.90
C LYS A 166 3.54 -11.29 -11.48
N HIS A 167 3.38 -10.18 -12.20
CA HIS A 167 3.91 -8.89 -11.76
C HIS A 167 3.24 -8.46 -10.45
N VAL A 168 4.01 -7.89 -9.53
CA VAL A 168 3.53 -7.55 -8.19
C VAL A 168 3.75 -6.07 -7.89
N PHE A 169 2.69 -5.38 -7.52
CA PHE A 169 2.74 -4.11 -6.82
C PHE A 169 2.31 -4.35 -5.38
N CYS A 170 3.24 -4.22 -4.44
CA CYS A 170 2.95 -4.36 -3.02
C CYS A 170 2.94 -3.00 -2.34
N GLU A 171 1.89 -2.69 -1.56
CA GLU A 171 1.97 -1.54 -0.66
C GLU A 171 3.07 -1.78 0.38
N LYS A 172 3.62 -0.69 0.87
CA LYS A 172 4.65 -0.74 1.89
C LYS A 172 4.08 -1.16 3.27
N PRO A 173 4.86 -1.76 4.14
CA PRO A 173 6.22 -2.29 3.94
C PRO A 173 6.21 -3.57 3.09
N LEU A 174 7.34 -3.91 2.51
CA LEU A 174 7.47 -5.14 1.72
C LEU A 174 7.37 -6.39 2.60
N ALA A 175 8.00 -6.35 3.77
CA ALA A 175 8.05 -7.43 4.75
C ALA A 175 8.10 -6.84 6.17
N LEU A 176 7.83 -7.66 7.20
CA LEU A 176 7.90 -7.29 8.61
C LEU A 176 9.11 -7.89 9.32
N THR A 177 9.68 -8.97 8.80
CA THR A 177 10.84 -9.66 9.39
C THR A 177 11.95 -9.91 8.37
N ARG A 178 13.15 -10.25 8.86
CA ARG A 178 14.29 -10.61 8.00
C ARG A 178 14.03 -11.90 7.24
N GLU A 179 13.43 -12.87 7.90
CA GLU A 179 13.08 -14.18 7.34
C GLU A 179 12.09 -14.03 6.17
N GLU A 180 11.07 -13.17 6.32
CA GLU A 180 10.14 -12.83 5.24
C GLU A 180 10.85 -12.17 4.06
N LEU A 181 11.79 -11.26 4.32
CA LEU A 181 12.56 -10.60 3.27
C LEU A 181 13.46 -11.59 2.54
N ASP A 182 14.14 -12.47 3.27
CA ASP A 182 15.00 -13.53 2.71
C ASP A 182 14.18 -14.49 1.82
N GLU A 183 12.94 -14.84 2.21
CA GLU A 183 12.04 -15.65 1.38
C GLU A 183 11.66 -14.91 0.09
N ILE A 184 11.40 -13.59 0.15
CA ILE A 184 11.12 -12.77 -1.03
C ILE A 184 12.33 -12.74 -1.97
N GLU A 185 13.54 -12.54 -1.45
CA GLU A 185 14.78 -12.52 -2.26
C GLU A 185 14.96 -13.85 -2.99
N GLN A 186 14.88 -14.97 -2.27
CA GLN A 186 14.99 -16.31 -2.86
C GLN A 186 13.91 -16.58 -3.92
N THR A 187 12.67 -16.15 -3.64
CA THR A 187 11.54 -16.36 -4.57
C THR A 187 11.70 -15.50 -5.82
N TYR A 188 12.17 -14.27 -5.66
CA TYR A 188 12.42 -13.35 -6.77
C TYR A 188 13.52 -13.89 -7.69
N ASP A 189 14.64 -14.32 -7.13
CA ASP A 189 15.75 -14.90 -7.86
C ASP A 189 15.32 -16.16 -8.64
N ALA A 190 14.62 -17.09 -7.97
CA ALA A 190 14.09 -18.30 -8.60
C ALA A 190 13.13 -18.00 -9.77
N ALA A 191 12.29 -16.97 -9.64
CA ALA A 191 11.37 -16.56 -10.69
C ALA A 191 12.08 -15.94 -11.91
N HIS A 192 13.32 -15.46 -11.76
CA HIS A 192 14.14 -14.89 -12.81
C HIS A 192 15.15 -15.88 -13.42
N GLU A 193 15.59 -16.88 -12.63
CA GLU A 193 16.51 -17.94 -13.09
C GLU A 193 15.82 -19.01 -13.93
N SER A 194 14.53 -19.25 -13.74
CA SER A 194 13.78 -20.38 -14.30
C SER A 194 13.54 -20.35 -15.83
N ARG A 195 14.11 -19.37 -16.57
CA ARG A 195 14.08 -19.34 -18.06
C ARG A 195 15.45 -19.64 -18.62
N PRO A 196 15.59 -20.69 -19.48
CA PRO A 196 16.85 -20.97 -20.14
C PRO A 196 17.28 -19.79 -21.01
N VAL A 197 18.38 -19.14 -20.64
CA VAL A 197 19.07 -18.16 -21.48
C VAL A 197 19.74 -18.95 -22.60
N ALA A 198 19.40 -18.68 -23.88
CA ALA A 198 20.13 -19.23 -24.99
C ALA A 198 21.62 -18.82 -24.91
N PRO A 199 22.60 -19.75 -25.10
CA PRO A 199 24.01 -19.56 -24.70
C PRO A 199 24.80 -18.46 -25.41
N PHE A 200 24.21 -17.67 -26.29
CA PHE A 200 24.96 -16.73 -27.17
C PHE A 200 24.37 -15.32 -27.30
N GLU A 201 23.49 -14.87 -26.41
CA GLU A 201 22.88 -13.55 -26.55
C GLU A 201 23.41 -12.54 -25.53
N LYS A 202 24.00 -11.43 -26.00
CA LYS A 202 24.45 -10.31 -25.16
C LYS A 202 23.27 -9.64 -24.46
N ARG A 203 23.42 -9.36 -23.16
CA ARG A 203 22.38 -8.89 -22.22
C ARG A 203 21.90 -7.45 -22.39
N GLU A 204 22.42 -6.68 -23.34
CA GLU A 204 22.23 -5.21 -23.33
C GLU A 204 20.87 -4.71 -23.87
N ASP A 205 20.05 -5.54 -24.56
CA ASP A 205 18.81 -5.10 -25.21
C ASP A 205 17.59 -6.04 -25.08
N LYS A 206 17.56 -6.97 -24.10
CA LYS A 206 16.42 -7.88 -23.96
C LYS A 206 15.48 -7.48 -22.80
N PRO A 207 14.14 -7.66 -22.97
CA PRO A 207 13.21 -7.48 -21.87
C PRO A 207 13.57 -8.41 -20.71
N ILE A 208 13.50 -7.89 -19.49
CA ILE A 208 13.77 -8.65 -18.25
C ILE A 208 12.85 -9.88 -18.23
N ALA A 209 13.45 -11.06 -18.17
CA ALA A 209 12.77 -12.35 -18.36
C ALA A 209 12.06 -12.85 -17.09
N GLY A 210 11.43 -11.99 -16.29
CA GLY A 210 10.74 -12.37 -15.05
C GLY A 210 9.64 -11.40 -14.65
N PRO A 211 8.87 -11.73 -13.60
CA PRO A 211 7.83 -10.86 -13.07
C PRO A 211 8.44 -9.64 -12.38
N LEU A 212 7.89 -8.45 -12.62
CA LEU A 212 8.31 -7.23 -11.91
C LEU A 212 7.77 -7.24 -10.50
N LEU A 213 8.61 -6.83 -9.53
CA LEU A 213 8.18 -6.49 -8.17
C LEU A 213 8.42 -4.99 -7.95
N MET A 214 7.42 -4.31 -7.43
CA MET A 214 7.49 -2.90 -7.04
C MET A 214 6.79 -2.68 -5.71
N VAL A 215 7.37 -1.86 -4.84
CA VAL A 215 6.76 -1.41 -3.58
C VAL A 215 6.21 0.00 -3.77
N GLY A 216 5.10 0.31 -3.10
CA GLY A 216 4.39 1.58 -3.14
C GLY A 216 5.17 2.77 -2.55
N PHE A 217 6.47 2.91 -2.85
CA PHE A 217 7.30 4.05 -2.47
C PHE A 217 7.02 5.26 -3.36
N ASN A 218 5.80 5.73 -3.29
CA ASN A 218 5.25 6.78 -4.16
C ASN A 218 6.02 8.11 -4.14
N ARG A 219 6.69 8.46 -3.02
CA ARG A 219 7.36 9.75 -2.85
C ARG A 219 8.47 10.00 -3.88
N ARG A 220 9.15 8.96 -4.35
CA ARG A 220 10.13 9.06 -5.46
C ARG A 220 9.51 9.70 -6.70
N PHE A 221 8.23 9.42 -6.97
CA PHE A 221 7.52 9.86 -8.17
C PHE A 221 6.82 11.22 -8.02
N ALA A 222 6.91 11.85 -6.85
CA ALA A 222 6.33 13.17 -6.63
C ALA A 222 6.99 14.22 -7.54
N PRO A 223 6.24 15.14 -8.16
CA PRO A 223 6.80 16.12 -9.10
C PRO A 223 7.94 16.96 -8.52
N HIS A 224 7.84 17.34 -7.24
CA HIS A 224 8.91 18.06 -6.55
C HIS A 224 10.16 17.21 -6.39
N VAL A 225 10.02 15.92 -6.05
CA VAL A 225 11.14 15.00 -5.87
C VAL A 225 11.82 14.72 -7.20
N GLN A 226 11.08 14.53 -8.28
CA GLN A 226 11.63 14.35 -9.63
C GLN A 226 12.40 15.61 -10.06
N LYS A 227 11.85 16.80 -9.81
CA LYS A 227 12.56 18.06 -10.06
C LYS A 227 13.83 18.17 -9.22
N LEU A 228 13.75 17.84 -7.93
CA LEU A 228 14.91 17.86 -7.04
C LEU A 228 15.99 16.87 -7.53
N LYS A 229 15.63 15.63 -7.87
CA LYS A 229 16.56 14.63 -8.42
C LYS A 229 17.27 15.16 -9.67
N SER A 230 16.54 15.81 -10.58
CA SER A 230 17.14 16.40 -11.78
C SER A 230 18.13 17.57 -11.48
N LEU A 231 17.86 18.34 -10.44
CA LEU A 231 18.79 19.39 -9.99
C LEU A 231 20.06 18.77 -9.40
N LEU A 232 19.90 17.76 -8.51
CA LEU A 232 21.01 17.07 -7.85
C LEU A 232 21.92 16.31 -8.81
N ALA A 233 21.41 15.84 -9.95
CA ALA A 233 22.20 15.17 -10.98
C ALA A 233 23.36 16.03 -11.54
N SER A 234 23.22 17.37 -11.49
CA SER A 234 24.28 18.30 -11.89
C SER A 234 25.35 18.57 -10.83
N VAL A 235 25.22 17.97 -9.62
CA VAL A 235 26.10 18.23 -8.46
C VAL A 235 26.94 17.00 -8.20
N GLN A 236 28.25 17.12 -8.33
CA GLN A 236 29.20 16.03 -8.04
C GLN A 236 29.55 15.89 -6.55
N GLU A 237 29.46 16.99 -5.79
CA GLU A 237 29.73 17.02 -4.37
C GLU A 237 28.72 16.16 -3.58
N PRO A 238 29.14 15.49 -2.49
CA PRO A 238 28.24 14.84 -1.56
C PRO A 238 27.14 15.78 -1.04
N LYS A 239 26.00 15.22 -0.72
CA LYS A 239 24.80 15.97 -0.33
C LYS A 239 24.43 15.69 1.12
N SER A 240 23.89 16.68 1.81
CA SER A 240 23.30 16.54 3.14
C SER A 240 21.79 16.67 3.06
N PHE A 241 21.07 15.74 3.65
CA PHE A 241 19.60 15.70 3.66
C PHE A 241 19.08 15.84 5.09
N ILE A 242 18.08 16.70 5.31
CA ILE A 242 17.36 16.82 6.58
C ILE A 242 15.87 16.62 6.27
N MET A 243 15.33 15.49 6.73
CA MET A 243 13.92 15.14 6.58
C MET A 243 13.22 15.21 7.92
N THR A 244 12.24 16.09 8.06
CA THR A 244 11.38 16.17 9.24
C THR A 244 9.99 15.65 8.92
N VAL A 245 9.53 14.70 9.72
CA VAL A 245 8.21 14.06 9.60
C VAL A 245 7.42 14.31 10.87
N ASN A 246 6.42 15.17 10.79
CA ASN A 246 5.40 15.34 11.83
C ASN A 246 4.31 14.28 11.61
N ALA A 247 4.55 13.06 12.08
CA ALA A 247 3.72 11.90 11.76
C ALA A 247 2.34 11.94 12.40
N GLY A 248 2.22 12.61 13.57
CA GLY A 248 1.03 12.60 14.41
C GLY A 248 0.89 11.32 15.21
N ALA A 249 0.33 11.45 16.42
CA ALA A 249 0.13 10.32 17.32
C ALA A 249 -0.93 9.35 16.78
N ILE A 250 -0.69 8.06 16.96
CA ILE A 250 -1.65 6.97 16.74
C ILE A 250 -1.80 6.22 18.08
N PRO A 251 -3.03 5.83 18.50
CA PRO A 251 -3.25 5.06 19.72
C PRO A 251 -2.41 3.77 19.75
N ALA A 252 -1.96 3.37 20.94
CA ALA A 252 -1.12 2.19 21.12
C ALA A 252 -1.82 0.89 20.66
N GLU A 253 -3.15 0.85 20.78
CA GLU A 253 -4.00 -0.30 20.39
C GLU A 253 -4.26 -0.38 18.88
N HIS A 254 -3.84 0.62 18.11
CA HIS A 254 -4.04 0.60 16.66
C HIS A 254 -3.16 -0.47 16.03
N TRP A 255 -3.70 -1.24 15.11
CA TRP A 255 -3.03 -2.38 14.48
C TRP A 255 -1.65 -2.06 13.88
N THR A 256 -1.39 -0.81 13.46
CA THR A 256 -0.08 -0.40 12.94
C THR A 256 1.00 -0.30 14.01
N GLN A 257 0.62 -0.24 15.31
CA GLN A 257 1.55 -0.26 16.43
C GLN A 257 1.89 -1.69 16.88
N ASP A 258 1.07 -2.67 16.48
CA ASP A 258 1.34 -4.09 16.71
C ASP A 258 2.51 -4.52 15.80
N LYS A 259 3.64 -4.91 16.41
CA LYS A 259 4.85 -5.31 15.66
C LYS A 259 4.62 -6.54 14.77
N ALA A 260 3.72 -7.46 15.17
CA ALA A 260 3.43 -8.66 14.41
C ALA A 260 2.49 -8.44 13.22
N VAL A 261 1.60 -7.43 13.29
CA VAL A 261 0.58 -7.17 12.26
C VAL A 261 0.93 -5.96 11.41
N GLY A 262 1.42 -4.89 12.05
CA GLY A 262 1.71 -3.60 11.43
C GLY A 262 3.20 -3.27 11.31
N GLY A 263 4.07 -3.95 12.06
CA GLY A 263 5.52 -3.72 12.07
C GLY A 263 5.94 -2.45 12.81
N GLY A 264 5.02 -1.78 13.54
CA GLY A 264 5.30 -0.48 14.14
C GLY A 264 5.39 0.66 13.11
N ARG A 265 5.75 1.85 13.60
CA ARG A 265 5.73 3.07 12.76
C ARG A 265 6.96 3.19 11.87
N ILE A 266 8.10 2.66 12.27
CA ILE A 266 9.33 2.77 11.48
C ILE A 266 9.26 1.85 10.27
N ILE A 267 8.99 0.58 10.46
CA ILE A 267 8.81 -0.37 9.34
C ILE A 267 7.58 0.02 8.51
N GLY A 268 6.44 0.30 9.15
CA GLY A 268 5.17 0.59 8.48
C GLY A 268 5.08 1.96 7.77
N GLU A 269 5.84 2.98 8.18
CA GLU A 269 5.81 4.32 7.55
C GLU A 269 7.21 4.93 7.38
N GLY A 270 8.12 4.76 8.32
CA GLY A 270 9.49 5.30 8.28
C GLY A 270 10.25 4.88 7.03
N CYS A 271 10.02 3.65 6.54
CA CYS A 271 10.57 3.10 5.30
C CYS A 271 10.40 4.03 4.10
N HIS A 272 9.32 4.77 4.01
CA HIS A 272 9.13 5.77 2.94
C HIS A 272 10.18 6.86 2.90
N PHE A 273 10.69 7.27 4.06
CA PHE A 273 11.66 8.37 4.17
C PHE A 273 13.08 7.85 3.99
N ILE A 274 13.34 6.62 4.41
CA ILE A 274 14.57 5.89 4.09
C ILE A 274 14.68 5.74 2.58
N ASP A 275 13.62 5.27 1.93
CA ASP A 275 13.51 5.15 0.47
C ASP A 275 13.74 6.49 -0.25
N LEU A 276 13.09 7.55 0.22
CA LEU A 276 13.21 8.87 -0.39
C LEU A 276 14.67 9.39 -0.34
N LEU A 277 15.36 9.25 0.80
CA LEU A 277 16.74 9.68 0.93
C LEU A 277 17.67 8.79 0.12
N ARG A 278 17.47 7.46 0.10
CA ARG A 278 18.22 6.53 -0.75
C ARG A 278 18.11 6.91 -2.23
N PHE A 279 16.90 7.19 -2.71
CA PHE A 279 16.65 7.62 -4.08
C PHE A 279 17.36 8.94 -4.41
N LEU A 280 17.30 9.95 -3.52
CA LEU A 280 17.89 11.27 -3.76
C LEU A 280 19.42 11.23 -3.66
N ALA A 281 19.97 10.44 -2.75
CA ALA A 281 21.41 10.27 -2.60
C ALA A 281 22.05 9.57 -3.80
N ASP A 282 21.29 8.73 -4.51
CA ASP A 282 21.75 7.98 -5.67
C ASP A 282 22.94 7.06 -5.37
N ALA A 283 22.98 6.51 -4.16
CA ALA A 283 24.04 5.66 -3.68
C ALA A 283 23.55 4.73 -2.56
N PRO A 284 24.12 3.52 -2.42
CA PRO A 284 23.75 2.59 -1.36
C PRO A 284 23.95 3.19 0.05
N ILE A 285 23.13 2.75 1.00
CA ILE A 285 23.25 3.07 2.42
C ILE A 285 24.36 2.18 3.01
N VAL A 286 25.38 2.80 3.64
CA VAL A 286 26.53 2.09 4.20
C VAL A 286 26.64 2.23 5.72
N SER A 287 25.86 3.11 6.33
CA SER A 287 25.81 3.21 7.80
C SER A 287 24.45 3.70 8.25
N VAL A 288 24.00 3.18 9.38
CA VAL A 288 22.73 3.47 10.02
C VAL A 288 22.96 3.75 11.50
N GLN A 289 22.34 4.81 12.03
CA GLN A 289 22.27 5.11 13.44
C GLN A 289 20.87 5.59 13.78
N ALA A 290 20.34 5.23 14.94
CA ALA A 290 19.04 5.68 15.41
C ALA A 290 19.08 6.04 16.88
N ILE A 291 18.29 7.07 17.25
CA ILE A 291 18.09 7.48 18.62
C ILE A 291 16.59 7.69 18.83
N THR A 292 16.03 6.99 19.81
CA THR A 292 14.65 7.17 20.26
C THR A 292 14.56 8.17 21.40
N MET A 293 13.40 8.81 21.53
CA MET A 293 13.08 9.65 22.68
C MET A 293 13.01 8.80 23.95
N GLY A 294 13.47 9.34 25.08
CA GLY A 294 13.39 8.68 26.38
C GLY A 294 11.94 8.49 26.86
N GLN A 295 11.73 7.47 27.69
CA GLN A 295 10.42 7.19 28.30
C GLN A 295 10.03 8.29 29.31
N ALA A 296 8.75 8.66 29.32
CA ALA A 296 8.18 9.59 30.29
C ALA A 296 6.82 9.10 30.80
N PRO A 297 6.38 9.50 32.02
CA PRO A 297 5.05 9.19 32.51
C PRO A 297 3.95 9.65 31.54
N GLY A 298 2.99 8.78 31.25
CA GLY A 298 1.90 9.05 30.31
C GLY A 298 2.24 8.88 28.82
N MET A 299 3.44 8.51 28.48
CA MET A 299 3.84 8.19 27.11
C MET A 299 3.53 6.72 26.80
N ALA A 300 2.46 6.45 26.06
CA ALA A 300 2.04 5.09 25.71
C ALA A 300 2.95 4.45 24.63
N VAL A 301 3.45 5.25 23.68
CA VAL A 301 4.32 4.80 22.60
C VAL A 301 5.58 5.67 22.58
N ARG A 302 6.76 5.06 22.53
CA ARG A 302 8.07 5.73 22.52
C ARG A 302 8.75 5.66 21.15
N ASP A 303 8.76 4.49 20.54
CA ASP A 303 9.48 4.09 19.33
C ASP A 303 8.95 4.71 18.02
N ASP A 304 7.93 5.55 18.12
CA ASP A 304 7.45 6.42 17.03
C ASP A 304 8.00 7.87 17.09
N LYS A 305 9.05 8.09 17.89
CA LYS A 305 9.76 9.39 18.03
C LYS A 305 11.26 9.13 17.91
N VAL A 306 11.74 9.09 16.67
CA VAL A 306 13.06 8.60 16.31
C VAL A 306 13.80 9.60 15.44
N SER A 307 15.09 9.76 15.68
CA SER A 307 16.04 10.40 14.77
C SER A 307 16.92 9.33 14.15
N ILE A 308 16.89 9.22 12.82
CA ILE A 308 17.62 8.23 12.03
C ILE A 308 18.72 8.97 11.25
N ASN A 309 19.96 8.52 11.32
CA ASN A 309 21.07 9.01 10.49
C ASN A 309 21.49 7.91 9.51
N LEU A 310 21.56 8.26 8.23
CA LEU A 310 21.96 7.40 7.13
C LEU A 310 23.24 7.95 6.48
N GLY A 311 24.27 7.15 6.34
CA GLY A 311 25.42 7.45 5.51
C GLY A 311 25.35 6.69 4.20
N PHE A 312 25.75 7.33 3.10
CA PHE A 312 25.68 6.78 1.75
C PHE A 312 27.08 6.56 1.16
N ALA A 313 27.24 5.57 0.30
CA ALA A 313 28.53 5.17 -0.28
C ALA A 313 29.28 6.29 -1.04
N ASN A 314 28.55 7.31 -1.53
CA ASN A 314 29.13 8.47 -2.21
C ASN A 314 29.54 9.60 -1.26
N GLY A 315 29.58 9.35 0.06
CA GLY A 315 29.93 10.34 1.08
C GLY A 315 28.78 11.29 1.46
N SER A 316 27.59 11.17 0.84
CA SER A 316 26.39 11.89 1.27
C SER A 316 25.90 11.34 2.61
N PHE A 317 25.14 12.14 3.36
CA PHE A 317 24.43 11.68 4.54
C PHE A 317 23.02 12.29 4.63
N GLY A 318 22.16 11.65 5.41
CA GLY A 318 20.81 12.16 5.64
C GLY A 318 20.30 11.83 7.03
N THR A 319 19.49 12.74 7.57
CA THR A 319 18.80 12.56 8.85
C THR A 319 17.28 12.55 8.63
N VAL A 320 16.60 11.58 9.19
CA VAL A 320 15.13 11.53 9.26
C VAL A 320 14.71 11.73 10.71
N HIS A 321 14.07 12.84 11.01
CA HIS A 321 13.40 13.07 12.29
C HIS A 321 11.94 12.62 12.16
N TYR A 322 11.63 11.40 12.60
CA TYR A 322 10.29 10.84 12.62
C TYR A 322 9.64 11.12 13.98
N LEU A 323 8.66 12.03 14.04
CA LEU A 323 8.14 12.59 15.28
C LEU A 323 6.61 12.48 15.32
N ALA A 324 6.09 11.56 16.15
CA ALA A 324 4.65 11.35 16.31
C ALA A 324 3.99 12.25 17.36
N ASN A 325 4.76 13.08 18.08
CA ASN A 325 4.29 13.97 19.15
C ASN A 325 4.04 15.42 18.73
N GLY A 326 4.13 15.73 17.44
CA GLY A 326 3.91 17.09 16.93
C GLY A 326 2.43 17.45 16.79
N HIS A 327 2.13 18.74 16.74
CA HIS A 327 0.78 19.25 16.56
C HIS A 327 0.33 19.16 15.09
N LYS A 328 -0.93 18.77 14.86
CA LYS A 328 -1.51 18.54 13.52
C LYS A 328 -1.57 19.77 12.60
N SER A 329 -1.45 20.99 13.13
CA SER A 329 -1.39 22.21 12.32
C SER A 329 -0.03 22.46 11.67
N PHE A 330 1.03 21.77 12.14
CA PHE A 330 2.35 21.83 11.52
C PHE A 330 2.40 20.94 10.27
N PRO A 331 3.09 21.35 9.18
CA PRO A 331 3.21 20.54 7.96
C PRO A 331 3.75 19.14 8.26
N LYS A 332 3.18 18.13 7.59
CA LYS A 332 3.53 16.74 7.88
C LYS A 332 4.97 16.39 7.46
N GLU A 333 5.41 16.84 6.29
CA GLU A 333 6.68 16.41 5.71
C GLU A 333 7.47 17.61 5.18
N ARG A 334 8.74 17.73 5.61
CA ARG A 334 9.67 18.76 5.18
C ARG A 334 11.02 18.15 4.87
N LEU A 335 11.58 18.50 3.71
CA LEU A 335 12.90 18.08 3.27
C LEU A 335 13.76 19.30 2.96
N GLU A 336 14.99 19.31 3.48
CA GLU A 336 16.02 20.29 3.14
C GLU A 336 17.24 19.55 2.60
N VAL A 337 17.84 20.09 1.54
CA VAL A 337 19.02 19.51 0.90
C VAL A 337 20.09 20.58 0.75
N PHE A 338 21.31 20.28 1.18
CA PHE A 338 22.46 21.16 1.11
C PHE A 338 23.56 20.51 0.28
N CYS A 339 24.07 21.21 -0.73
CA CYS A 339 25.16 20.72 -1.57
C CYS A 339 25.81 21.86 -2.37
N ALA A 340 27.12 21.90 -2.50
CA ALA A 340 27.87 22.81 -3.38
C ALA A 340 27.43 24.29 -3.29
N GLY A 341 27.24 24.83 -2.08
CA GLY A 341 26.77 26.19 -1.86
C GLY A 341 25.29 26.45 -2.26
N ARG A 342 24.51 25.38 -2.46
CA ARG A 342 23.10 25.42 -2.88
C ARG A 342 22.21 24.77 -1.84
N ILE A 343 20.99 25.29 -1.72
CA ILE A 343 19.98 24.72 -0.80
C ILE A 343 18.66 24.52 -1.57
N VAL A 344 17.96 23.42 -1.28
CA VAL A 344 16.57 23.24 -1.65
C VAL A 344 15.79 22.91 -0.38
N GLN A 345 14.65 23.58 -0.22
CA GLN A 345 13.68 23.34 0.84
C GLN A 345 12.34 22.96 0.22
N MET A 346 11.80 21.79 0.59
CA MET A 346 10.50 21.30 0.15
C MET A 346 9.57 21.13 1.35
N ASP A 347 8.40 21.78 1.28
CA ASP A 347 7.35 21.69 2.28
C ASP A 347 6.16 20.90 1.75
N ASN A 348 5.92 19.74 2.38
CA ASN A 348 4.71 18.92 2.27
C ASN A 348 4.33 18.57 0.82
N PHE A 349 5.32 18.39 -0.09
CA PHE A 349 5.12 18.08 -1.52
C PHE A 349 4.17 19.06 -2.22
N ARG A 350 4.16 20.31 -1.76
CA ARG A 350 3.32 21.39 -2.31
C ARG A 350 4.11 22.65 -2.65
N ARG A 351 5.15 22.94 -1.87
CA ARG A 351 5.99 24.12 -2.07
C ARG A 351 7.45 23.71 -2.05
N MET A 352 8.22 24.23 -3.00
CA MET A 352 9.67 24.05 -3.04
C MET A 352 10.32 25.38 -3.33
N ARG A 353 11.36 25.70 -2.58
CA ARG A 353 12.23 26.87 -2.76
C ARG A 353 13.67 26.42 -2.95
N ALA A 354 14.40 27.11 -3.78
CA ALA A 354 15.78 26.82 -4.07
C ALA A 354 16.63 28.08 -3.97
N TYR A 355 17.82 27.94 -3.41
CA TYR A 355 18.78 29.01 -3.18
C TYR A 355 20.10 28.63 -3.84
N GLY A 356 20.73 29.58 -4.55
CA GLY A 356 22.00 29.34 -5.24
C GLY A 356 21.91 28.45 -6.50
N TRP A 357 20.72 28.08 -6.97
CA TRP A 357 20.55 27.27 -8.16
C TRP A 357 20.38 28.14 -9.42
N PRO A 358 21.23 27.98 -10.45
CA PRO A 358 21.05 28.67 -11.72
C PRO A 358 19.73 28.28 -12.37
N GLY A 359 18.94 29.29 -12.75
CA GLY A 359 17.69 29.08 -13.49
C GLY A 359 16.53 28.45 -12.73
N PHE A 360 16.69 28.20 -11.41
CA PHE A 360 15.60 27.63 -10.61
C PHE A 360 15.53 28.23 -9.21
N THR A 361 14.37 28.78 -8.83
CA THR A 361 14.15 29.43 -7.52
C THR A 361 13.00 28.84 -6.73
N LYS A 362 11.95 28.37 -7.39
CA LYS A 362 10.76 27.80 -6.72
C LYS A 362 9.93 26.92 -7.64
N MET A 363 9.16 26.01 -7.02
CA MET A 363 8.09 25.23 -7.63
C MET A 363 6.95 25.08 -6.63
N ASN A 364 5.75 25.50 -7.01
CA ASN A 364 4.57 25.40 -6.15
C ASN A 364 3.48 24.67 -6.91
N LEU A 365 2.79 23.74 -6.24
CA LEU A 365 1.63 23.05 -6.76
C LEU A 365 0.35 23.60 -6.12
N TRP A 366 -0.73 23.62 -6.87
CA TRP A 366 -2.05 24.00 -6.35
C TRP A 366 -2.52 23.05 -5.24
N ARG A 367 -2.30 21.76 -5.44
CA ARG A 367 -2.59 20.70 -4.47
C ARG A 367 -1.32 19.92 -4.16
N GLN A 368 -1.29 19.30 -2.96
CA GLN A 368 -0.25 18.36 -2.60
C GLN A 368 -0.25 17.17 -3.57
N ASP A 369 0.95 16.80 -4.07
CA ASP A 369 1.15 15.60 -4.87
C ASP A 369 2.34 14.81 -4.34
N LYS A 370 2.06 13.65 -3.75
CA LYS A 370 3.05 12.71 -3.21
C LYS A 370 3.43 11.62 -4.22
N GLY A 371 3.01 11.73 -5.47
CA GLY A 371 3.43 10.86 -6.55
C GLY A 371 2.65 9.54 -6.70
N GLN A 372 1.50 9.35 -6.03
CA GLN A 372 0.75 8.09 -6.14
C GLN A 372 0.33 7.78 -7.58
N VAL A 373 -0.13 8.79 -8.31
CA VAL A 373 -0.56 8.64 -9.72
C VAL A 373 0.63 8.23 -10.59
N ALA A 374 1.74 8.95 -10.47
CA ALA A 374 2.94 8.68 -11.26
C ALA A 374 3.58 7.32 -10.91
N CYS A 375 3.56 6.95 -9.63
CA CYS A 375 4.04 5.65 -9.13
C CYS A 375 3.30 4.48 -9.79
N ALA A 376 1.97 4.47 -9.73
CA ALA A 376 1.17 3.41 -10.33
C ALA A 376 1.27 3.41 -11.87
N ALA A 377 1.30 4.59 -12.49
CA ALA A 377 1.48 4.70 -13.93
C ALA A 377 2.84 4.16 -14.38
N ALA A 378 3.93 4.48 -13.65
CA ALA A 378 5.26 3.97 -13.98
C ALA A 378 5.32 2.44 -13.95
N PHE A 379 4.69 1.80 -12.95
CA PHE A 379 4.62 0.35 -12.86
C PHE A 379 3.86 -0.27 -14.03
N VAL A 380 2.65 0.23 -14.31
CA VAL A 380 1.83 -0.26 -15.41
C VAL A 380 2.53 -0.07 -16.76
N ASP A 381 3.18 1.08 -16.95
CA ASP A 381 3.94 1.36 -18.18
C ASP A 381 5.18 0.48 -18.34
N ALA A 382 5.87 0.15 -17.25
CA ALA A 382 6.99 -0.80 -17.29
C ALA A 382 6.53 -2.18 -17.77
N ILE A 383 5.40 -2.69 -17.27
CA ILE A 383 4.83 -3.97 -17.72
C ILE A 383 4.45 -3.90 -19.21
N ARG A 384 3.76 -2.84 -19.65
CA ARG A 384 3.35 -2.67 -21.07
C ARG A 384 4.52 -2.67 -22.05
N LYS A 385 5.61 -2.04 -21.64
CA LYS A 385 6.82 -1.88 -22.44
C LYS A 385 7.76 -3.09 -22.35
N GLY A 386 7.53 -4.00 -21.38
CA GLY A 386 8.47 -5.08 -21.07
C GLY A 386 9.79 -4.55 -20.52
N GLY A 387 9.76 -3.39 -19.84
CA GLY A 387 10.93 -2.76 -19.25
C GLY A 387 11.20 -3.23 -17.81
N PRO A 388 12.29 -2.74 -17.19
CA PRO A 388 12.63 -3.05 -15.80
C PRO A 388 11.62 -2.44 -14.81
N SER A 389 11.61 -2.95 -13.57
CA SER A 389 10.86 -2.33 -12.49
C SER A 389 11.29 -0.86 -12.31
N PRO A 390 10.35 0.08 -12.12
CA PRO A 390 10.67 1.49 -11.89
C PRO A 390 11.51 1.75 -10.63
N ILE A 391 11.50 0.81 -9.70
CA ILE A 391 12.41 0.77 -8.54
C ILE A 391 13.21 -0.53 -8.65
N PRO A 392 14.56 -0.46 -8.69
CA PRO A 392 15.40 -1.66 -8.71
C PRO A 392 15.13 -2.56 -7.50
N PHE A 393 15.14 -3.88 -7.70
CA PHE A 393 14.85 -4.84 -6.64
C PHE A 393 15.82 -4.70 -5.47
N GLU A 394 17.09 -4.49 -5.76
CA GLU A 394 18.15 -4.30 -4.77
C GLU A 394 17.87 -3.10 -3.85
N GLU A 395 17.24 -2.03 -4.37
CA GLU A 395 16.86 -0.88 -3.56
C GLU A 395 15.65 -1.19 -2.66
N LEU A 396 14.70 -2.01 -3.12
CA LEU A 396 13.56 -2.45 -2.29
C LEU A 396 14.05 -3.27 -1.10
N VAL A 397 14.97 -4.20 -1.35
CA VAL A 397 15.60 -5.05 -0.33
C VAL A 397 16.42 -4.20 0.65
N GLU A 398 17.29 -3.32 0.13
CA GLU A 398 18.13 -2.43 0.93
C GLU A 398 17.29 -1.59 1.89
N VAL A 399 16.28 -0.90 1.40
CA VAL A 399 15.40 -0.03 2.20
C VAL A 399 14.65 -0.83 3.26
N THR A 400 14.16 -2.02 2.92
CA THR A 400 13.45 -2.89 3.87
C THR A 400 14.39 -3.37 4.97
N ARG A 401 15.60 -3.83 4.62
CA ARG A 401 16.63 -4.28 5.57
C ARG A 401 17.06 -3.16 6.51
N VAL A 402 17.27 -1.96 5.98
CA VAL A 402 17.60 -0.77 6.78
C VAL A 402 16.47 -0.40 7.74
N SER A 403 15.20 -0.58 7.35
CA SER A 403 14.06 -0.35 8.24
C SER A 403 14.09 -1.29 9.46
N PHE A 404 14.45 -2.56 9.27
CA PHE A 404 14.63 -3.52 10.36
C PHE A 404 15.85 -3.16 11.26
N GLU A 405 16.93 -2.67 10.66
CA GLU A 405 18.11 -2.24 11.42
C GLU A 405 17.78 -1.03 12.30
N VAL A 406 17.04 -0.04 11.76
CA VAL A 406 16.57 1.10 12.55
C VAL A 406 15.68 0.66 13.70
N GLU A 407 14.72 -0.25 13.45
CA GLU A 407 13.84 -0.77 14.51
C GLU A 407 14.64 -1.46 15.61
N ALA A 408 15.62 -2.30 15.26
CA ALA A 408 16.48 -2.98 16.21
C ALA A 408 17.36 -2.02 17.03
N LEU A 409 17.75 -0.85 16.48
CA LEU A 409 18.48 0.19 17.20
C LEU A 409 17.58 1.01 18.15
N CYS A 410 16.26 0.93 17.97
CA CYS A 410 15.27 1.65 18.78
C CYS A 410 14.78 0.85 20.00
N ASP A 411 14.89 -0.47 19.99
CA ASP A 411 14.53 -1.35 21.09
C ASP A 411 15.53 -1.26 22.25
#